data_0db5f7d9bf682a6bcaf0a20ef203b2fb
#
_entry.id   0db5f7d9bf682a6bcaf0a20ef203b2fb
#
_cell.length_a   1.000
_cell.length_b   1.000
_cell.length_c   1.000
_cell.angle_alpha   90.00
_cell.angle_beta   90.00
_cell.angle_gamma   90.00
#
_symmetry.space_group_name_H-M   'P 1'
#
loop_
_entity.id
_entity.type
_entity.pdbx_description
1 polymer ?
#
loop_
_entity_poly.entity_id
_entity_poly.type
_entity_poly.pdbx_seq_one_letter_code
_entity_poly.pdbx_strand_id
1 'polypeptide(L)'
;MAPQRNAFAPLYVPITNIPSTGIQLRPEFIELFKYANIESSHLITLDDLPDLSIIKSQLPPENTKWILVDHNALQGQLGKIYSDRVGGVIDHHDDEGKTPANTGDEPRIIEKSGSCTSLITEYCRQAWDVLSDSATSSGAAHAQGDSLSDDDVVVKSWDAEVAHLGLASILIDTSNLQSKDKTTEHDKIAAEYLEAKIKTCKKFSDKFDRTKFYETIDAAKKDIGGLILQDILRKDYKQWDEKSRRLGVSSVVKPIEFMQRKAKDEAHINPSTDDAFLSALDRFARERELDMYAVMTTSTSPEGQFRRELLLWAFNDAGVSAAKRFASDSRDELGLEDWQGAEDEGYNSEGDGYWRHIWWQRHVQHSRKRVAPLLRAAIH
;
A
#
# COMPACT_ATOMS: atom_id res chain seq x y z
N MET A 1 17.02 -8.40 -5.60
CA MET A 1 18.02 -9.45 -5.32
C MET A 1 19.15 -8.81 -4.53
N ALA A 2 19.44 -9.30 -3.32
CA ALA A 2 20.63 -8.86 -2.62
C ALA A 2 21.86 -9.55 -3.25
N PRO A 3 22.99 -8.87 -3.42
CA PRO A 3 24.17 -9.49 -4.01
C PRO A 3 24.68 -10.62 -3.13
N GLN A 4 24.77 -11.84 -3.67
CA GLN A 4 25.45 -12.94 -3.00
C GLN A 4 26.95 -12.66 -2.96
N ARG A 5 27.50 -12.37 -1.78
CA ARG A 5 28.91 -12.02 -1.62
C ARG A 5 29.85 -13.23 -1.47
N ASN A 6 29.33 -14.43 -1.12
CA ASN A 6 30.09 -15.69 -0.99
C ASN A 6 29.14 -16.91 -0.84
N ALA A 7 29.71 -18.12 -0.89
CA ALA A 7 28.98 -19.39 -0.78
C ALA A 7 28.16 -19.58 0.52
N PHE A 8 28.38 -18.74 1.54
CA PHE A 8 27.68 -18.71 2.82
C PHE A 8 26.87 -17.43 3.01
N ALA A 9 26.45 -16.75 1.91
CA ALA A 9 25.61 -15.58 1.99
C ALA A 9 24.28 -15.93 2.69
N PRO A 10 23.77 -15.07 3.57
CA PRO A 10 22.49 -15.31 4.22
C PRO A 10 21.37 -15.44 3.19
N LEU A 11 20.43 -16.34 3.46
CA LEU A 11 19.24 -16.48 2.65
C LEU A 11 18.32 -15.28 2.92
N TYR A 12 18.06 -14.49 1.88
CA TYR A 12 17.06 -13.42 1.95
C TYR A 12 15.69 -13.96 1.52
N VAL A 13 14.72 -13.85 2.42
CA VAL A 13 13.34 -14.27 2.17
C VAL A 13 12.47 -13.02 2.09
N PRO A 14 11.89 -12.69 0.91
CA PRO A 14 10.98 -11.57 0.78
C PRO A 14 9.65 -11.89 1.44
N ILE A 15 9.21 -11.07 2.38
CA ILE A 15 7.93 -11.20 3.05
C ILE A 15 7.03 -10.06 2.61
N THR A 16 5.90 -10.39 2.02
CA THR A 16 4.84 -9.43 1.71
C THR A 16 4.15 -9.03 3.03
N ASN A 17 4.27 -7.76 3.41
CA ASN A 17 3.82 -7.24 4.72
C ASN A 17 2.29 -7.06 4.79
N ILE A 18 1.53 -8.03 4.28
CA ILE A 18 0.08 -8.15 4.40
C ILE A 18 -0.28 -9.64 4.54
N PRO A 19 -1.42 -9.99 5.12
CA PRO A 19 -1.94 -11.35 5.10
C PRO A 19 -2.33 -11.77 3.67
N SER A 20 -2.31 -13.06 3.37
CA SER A 20 -2.65 -13.62 2.06
C SER A 20 -4.01 -13.15 1.53
N THR A 21 -5.01 -13.07 2.42
CA THR A 21 -6.34 -12.53 2.11
C THR A 21 -6.32 -11.05 1.71
N GLY A 22 -5.27 -10.32 2.06
CA GLY A 22 -5.08 -8.91 1.70
C GLY A 22 -4.62 -8.72 0.25
N ILE A 23 -4.03 -9.75 -0.39
CA ILE A 23 -3.56 -9.68 -1.77
C ILE A 23 -4.75 -9.50 -2.73
N GLN A 24 -5.84 -10.23 -2.50
CA GLN A 24 -7.05 -10.15 -3.32
C GLN A 24 -7.74 -8.79 -3.24
N LEU A 25 -7.48 -8.02 -2.19
CA LEU A 25 -7.99 -6.65 -2.04
C LEU A 25 -7.24 -5.64 -2.91
N ARG A 26 -6.22 -6.08 -3.63
CA ARG A 26 -5.32 -5.25 -4.44
C ARG A 26 -5.37 -5.68 -5.91
N PRO A 27 -6.43 -5.30 -6.65
CA PRO A 27 -6.59 -5.67 -8.06
C PRO A 27 -5.38 -5.22 -8.91
N GLU A 28 -4.73 -4.12 -8.52
CA GLU A 28 -3.50 -3.65 -9.12
C GLU A 28 -2.35 -4.67 -9.04
N PHE A 29 -2.25 -5.44 -7.95
CA PHE A 29 -1.24 -6.50 -7.83
C PHE A 29 -1.59 -7.67 -8.75
N ILE A 30 -2.85 -8.09 -8.76
CA ILE A 30 -3.31 -9.20 -9.61
C ILE A 30 -3.06 -8.87 -11.10
N GLU A 31 -3.32 -7.63 -11.51
CA GLU A 31 -3.03 -7.19 -12.87
C GLU A 31 -1.52 -7.15 -13.15
N LEU A 32 -0.73 -6.60 -12.24
CA LEU A 32 0.72 -6.49 -12.37
C LEU A 32 1.41 -7.87 -12.42
N PHE A 33 0.95 -8.84 -11.65
CA PHE A 33 1.54 -10.18 -11.58
C PHE A 33 1.52 -10.90 -12.93
N LYS A 34 0.57 -10.59 -13.83
CA LYS A 34 0.53 -11.12 -15.20
C LYS A 34 1.77 -10.73 -16.03
N TYR A 35 2.36 -9.56 -15.75
CA TYR A 35 3.58 -9.09 -16.42
C TYR A 35 4.85 -9.73 -15.86
N ALA A 36 4.80 -10.27 -14.67
CA ALA A 36 5.94 -10.84 -13.97
C ALA A 36 5.84 -12.37 -13.82
N ASN A 37 4.86 -13.01 -14.43
CA ASN A 37 4.61 -14.46 -14.32
C ASN A 37 4.53 -14.93 -12.85
N ILE A 38 3.85 -14.14 -12.01
CA ILE A 38 3.66 -14.40 -10.59
C ILE A 38 2.19 -14.78 -10.34
N GLU A 39 1.99 -15.78 -9.51
CA GLU A 39 0.71 -16.10 -8.90
C GLU A 39 0.72 -15.71 -7.42
N SER A 40 -0.44 -15.40 -6.85
CA SER A 40 -0.53 -15.03 -5.43
C SER A 40 0.02 -16.11 -4.50
N SER A 41 -0.05 -17.38 -4.91
CA SER A 41 0.52 -18.55 -4.21
C SER A 41 2.05 -18.57 -4.16
N HIS A 42 2.73 -17.79 -5.00
CA HIS A 42 4.19 -17.68 -4.99
C HIS A 42 4.70 -16.70 -3.94
N LEU A 43 3.81 -15.91 -3.30
CA LEU A 43 4.20 -14.89 -2.33
C LEU A 43 4.24 -15.49 -0.93
N ILE A 44 5.29 -15.14 -0.20
CA ILE A 44 5.37 -15.36 1.23
C ILE A 44 4.73 -14.14 1.91
N THR A 45 3.72 -14.37 2.71
CA THR A 45 2.92 -13.35 3.39
C THR A 45 3.08 -13.41 4.90
N LEU A 46 2.42 -12.53 5.63
CA LEU A 46 2.41 -12.59 7.09
C LEU A 46 1.78 -13.88 7.64
N ASP A 47 0.86 -14.50 6.89
CA ASP A 47 0.21 -15.76 7.29
C ASP A 47 1.13 -16.98 7.19
N ASP A 48 2.24 -16.87 6.44
CA ASP A 48 3.23 -17.93 6.31
C ASP A 48 4.28 -17.89 7.46
N LEU A 49 4.26 -16.82 8.27
CA LEU A 49 5.07 -16.77 9.47
C LEU A 49 4.48 -17.68 10.56
N PRO A 50 5.31 -18.24 11.45
CA PRO A 50 4.82 -18.99 12.58
C PRO A 50 3.85 -18.16 13.45
N ASP A 51 2.89 -18.83 14.09
CA ASP A 51 2.01 -18.18 15.07
C ASP A 51 2.83 -17.38 16.11
N LEU A 52 2.35 -16.17 16.45
CA LEU A 52 3.06 -15.27 17.36
C LEU A 52 3.37 -15.87 18.74
N SER A 53 2.58 -16.88 19.19
CA SER A 53 2.82 -17.58 20.45
C SER A 53 4.06 -18.47 20.43
N ILE A 54 4.45 -18.96 19.26
CA ILE A 54 5.58 -19.89 19.05
C ILE A 54 6.69 -19.32 18.16
N ILE A 55 6.50 -18.15 17.58
CA ILE A 55 7.43 -17.57 16.60
C ILE A 55 8.87 -17.47 17.13
N LYS A 56 9.03 -17.11 18.41
CA LYS A 56 10.37 -17.01 19.02
C LYS A 56 11.11 -18.35 19.10
N SER A 57 10.37 -19.46 19.15
CA SER A 57 10.97 -20.79 19.18
C SER A 57 11.31 -21.33 17.79
N GLN A 58 10.52 -20.97 16.79
CA GLN A 58 10.70 -21.41 15.41
C GLN A 58 11.61 -20.47 14.60
N LEU A 59 11.56 -19.18 14.88
CA LEU A 59 12.43 -18.15 14.31
C LEU A 59 13.10 -17.36 15.46
N PRO A 60 14.10 -17.94 16.14
CA PRO A 60 14.76 -17.26 17.25
C PRO A 60 15.36 -15.93 16.80
N PRO A 61 15.11 -14.82 17.53
CA PRO A 61 15.59 -13.49 17.13
C PRO A 61 17.10 -13.45 16.85
N GLU A 62 17.90 -14.19 17.62
CA GLU A 62 19.34 -14.27 17.45
C GLU A 62 19.78 -14.85 16.10
N ASN A 63 18.94 -15.64 15.45
CA ASN A 63 19.20 -16.29 14.16
C ASN A 63 18.59 -15.53 12.98
N THR A 64 17.96 -14.37 13.23
CA THR A 64 17.29 -13.58 12.18
C THR A 64 17.88 -12.17 12.07
N LYS A 65 17.82 -11.61 10.87
CA LYS A 65 18.07 -10.20 10.57
C LYS A 65 16.95 -9.69 9.69
N TRP A 66 16.42 -8.53 10.01
CA TRP A 66 15.33 -7.92 9.26
C TRP A 66 15.84 -6.74 8.44
N ILE A 67 15.54 -6.75 7.15
CA ILE A 67 15.79 -5.63 6.24
C ILE A 67 14.43 -5.02 5.92
N LEU A 68 14.26 -3.76 6.22
CA LEU A 68 13.02 -3.04 6.00
C LEU A 68 13.04 -2.33 4.64
N VAL A 69 11.95 -2.39 3.91
CA VAL A 69 11.76 -1.64 2.67
C VAL A 69 10.41 -0.92 2.72
N ASP A 70 10.39 0.35 2.31
CA ASP A 70 9.20 1.23 2.33
C ASP A 70 8.66 1.56 3.74
N HIS A 71 9.42 1.28 4.76
CA HIS A 71 9.22 1.73 6.15
C HIS A 71 10.53 1.59 6.92
N ASN A 72 10.71 2.41 7.96
CA ASN A 72 11.95 2.44 8.75
C ASN A 72 11.71 2.13 10.24
N ALA A 73 10.56 1.55 10.57
CA ALA A 73 10.26 1.01 11.90
C ALA A 73 9.48 -0.29 11.76
N LEU A 74 9.95 -1.37 12.35
CA LEU A 74 9.19 -2.62 12.44
C LEU A 74 8.11 -2.46 13.51
N GLN A 75 6.86 -2.53 13.10
CA GLN A 75 5.70 -2.21 13.94
C GLN A 75 4.94 -3.46 14.42
N GLY A 76 3.93 -3.24 15.26
CA GLY A 76 3.02 -4.27 15.73
C GLY A 76 3.70 -5.35 16.58
N GLN A 77 3.20 -6.56 16.54
CA GLN A 77 3.72 -7.67 17.32
C GLN A 77 5.10 -8.13 16.85
N LEU A 78 5.37 -8.09 15.54
CA LEU A 78 6.70 -8.37 15.01
C LEU A 78 7.72 -7.36 15.53
N GLY A 79 7.34 -6.07 15.61
CA GLY A 79 8.18 -5.04 16.19
C GLY A 79 8.55 -5.29 17.64
N LYS A 80 7.62 -5.78 18.46
CA LYS A 80 7.88 -6.13 19.87
C LYS A 80 8.91 -7.28 20.02
N ILE A 81 9.08 -8.10 18.98
CA ILE A 81 9.93 -9.29 19.02
C ILE A 81 11.27 -9.03 18.34
N TYR A 82 11.26 -8.33 17.19
CA TYR A 82 12.39 -8.27 16.27
C TYR A 82 12.93 -6.85 16.01
N SER A 83 12.44 -5.79 16.67
CA SER A 83 12.97 -4.43 16.44
C SER A 83 14.48 -4.35 16.61
N ASP A 84 15.05 -5.03 17.61
CA ASP A 84 16.49 -5.06 17.85
C ASP A 84 17.26 -5.90 16.82
N ARG A 85 16.55 -6.56 15.90
CA ARG A 85 17.09 -7.38 14.82
C ARG A 85 17.01 -6.73 13.45
N VAL A 86 16.51 -5.49 13.40
CA VAL A 86 16.57 -4.70 12.17
C VAL A 86 18.02 -4.34 11.89
N GLY A 87 18.54 -4.83 10.78
CA GLY A 87 19.93 -4.69 10.38
C GLY A 87 20.12 -3.94 9.07
N GLY A 88 19.05 -3.51 8.41
CA GLY A 88 19.10 -2.69 7.20
C GLY A 88 17.79 -2.04 6.88
N VAL A 89 17.83 -0.96 6.08
CA VAL A 89 16.65 -0.21 5.67
C VAL A 89 16.88 0.51 4.35
N ILE A 90 15.85 0.48 3.48
CA ILE A 90 15.70 1.39 2.35
C ILE A 90 14.30 1.97 2.42
N ASP A 91 14.17 3.28 2.60
CA ASP A 91 12.88 3.95 2.79
C ASP A 91 12.90 5.38 2.26
N HIS A 92 11.73 5.89 1.88
CA HIS A 92 11.55 7.25 1.38
C HIS A 92 10.70 8.13 2.33
N HIS A 93 10.30 7.60 3.47
CA HIS A 93 9.59 8.35 4.51
C HIS A 93 10.56 9.13 5.42
N ASP A 94 10.00 9.91 6.33
CA ASP A 94 10.80 10.58 7.37
C ASP A 94 11.41 9.54 8.31
N ASP A 95 12.65 9.75 8.75
CA ASP A 95 13.35 8.83 9.65
C ASP A 95 12.69 8.85 11.05
N GLU A 96 12.13 7.72 11.46
CA GLU A 96 11.53 7.54 12.80
C GLU A 96 12.58 7.30 13.90
N GLY A 97 13.88 7.22 13.55
CA GLY A 97 14.96 6.95 14.50
C GLY A 97 14.91 5.57 15.14
N LYS A 98 14.23 4.59 14.50
CA LYS A 98 14.05 3.23 15.01
C LYS A 98 15.00 2.20 14.41
N THR A 99 15.72 2.57 13.36
CA THR A 99 16.72 1.72 12.72
C THR A 99 18.12 2.08 13.23
N PRO A 100 19.03 1.11 13.39
CA PRO A 100 20.41 1.36 13.82
C PRO A 100 21.11 2.35 12.89
N ALA A 101 21.91 3.25 13.47
CA ALA A 101 22.75 4.17 12.68
C ALA A 101 23.85 3.42 11.91
N ASN A 102 24.34 2.29 12.46
CA ASN A 102 25.29 1.43 11.80
C ASN A 102 24.65 0.08 11.52
N THR A 103 24.46 -0.25 10.25
CA THR A 103 23.87 -1.49 9.74
C THR A 103 24.91 -2.49 9.23
N GLY A 104 26.20 -2.18 9.40
CA GLY A 104 27.30 -3.00 8.88
C GLY A 104 27.34 -2.97 7.35
N ASP A 105 27.26 -4.15 6.73
CA ASP A 105 27.26 -4.30 5.27
C ASP A 105 25.89 -4.14 4.63
N GLU A 106 24.81 -4.01 5.44
CA GLU A 106 23.45 -3.85 4.94
C GLU A 106 23.15 -2.37 4.64
N PRO A 107 22.20 -2.08 3.74
CA PRO A 107 21.88 -0.71 3.41
C PRO A 107 21.24 0.05 4.58
N ARG A 108 21.60 1.33 4.72
CA ARG A 108 20.84 2.32 5.46
C ARG A 108 20.62 3.53 4.56
N ILE A 109 19.53 3.49 3.81
CA ILE A 109 19.14 4.52 2.85
C ILE A 109 17.75 5.02 3.28
N ILE A 110 17.69 6.25 3.78
CA ILE A 110 16.43 6.93 4.11
C ILE A 110 16.51 8.29 3.44
N GLU A 111 15.94 8.38 2.25
CA GLU A 111 16.07 9.54 1.37
C GLU A 111 14.72 9.85 0.70
N LYS A 112 14.49 11.12 0.37
CA LYS A 112 13.26 11.54 -0.29
C LYS A 112 13.24 11.08 -1.74
N SER A 113 12.23 10.27 -2.09
CA SER A 113 11.89 9.90 -3.46
C SER A 113 10.37 9.77 -3.59
N GLY A 114 9.87 9.74 -4.81
CA GLY A 114 8.45 9.53 -5.07
C GLY A 114 8.01 8.12 -4.71
N SER A 115 8.88 7.14 -4.99
CA SER A 115 8.68 5.73 -4.64
C SER A 115 9.93 5.16 -3.98
N CYS A 116 9.77 4.36 -2.95
CA CYS A 116 10.86 3.61 -2.33
C CYS A 116 11.56 2.68 -3.34
N THR A 117 10.81 2.16 -4.32
CA THR A 117 11.34 1.29 -5.37
C THR A 117 12.43 1.97 -6.20
N SER A 118 12.41 3.29 -6.32
CA SER A 118 13.46 4.05 -7.00
C SER A 118 14.81 3.89 -6.30
N LEU A 119 14.83 4.06 -4.99
CA LEU A 119 16.03 3.88 -4.16
C LEU A 119 16.51 2.41 -4.16
N ILE A 120 15.58 1.46 -4.11
CA ILE A 120 15.90 0.02 -4.21
C ILE A 120 16.53 -0.30 -5.56
N THR A 121 15.99 0.26 -6.64
CA THR A 121 16.51 0.06 -8.00
C THR A 121 17.94 0.58 -8.12
N GLU A 122 18.20 1.79 -7.63
CA GLU A 122 19.56 2.36 -7.64
C GLU A 122 20.55 1.55 -6.81
N TYR A 123 20.15 1.14 -5.59
CA TYR A 123 20.97 0.28 -4.73
C TYR A 123 21.31 -1.05 -5.38
N CYS A 124 20.34 -1.69 -6.04
CA CYS A 124 20.50 -3.01 -6.62
C CYS A 124 21.14 -3.00 -8.01
N ARG A 125 21.19 -1.85 -8.70
CA ARG A 125 21.52 -1.72 -10.13
C ARG A 125 22.82 -2.43 -10.52
N GLN A 126 23.92 -2.11 -9.81
CA GLN A 126 25.23 -2.68 -10.16
C GLN A 126 25.23 -4.21 -9.99
N ALA A 127 24.65 -4.71 -8.90
CA ALA A 127 24.58 -6.14 -8.64
C ALA A 127 23.66 -6.85 -9.65
N TRP A 128 22.57 -6.19 -10.06
CA TRP A 128 21.66 -6.70 -11.09
C TRP A 128 22.36 -6.83 -12.43
N ASP A 129 23.07 -5.78 -12.88
CA ASP A 129 23.81 -5.80 -14.15
C ASP A 129 24.86 -6.91 -14.15
N VAL A 130 25.65 -7.06 -13.08
CA VAL A 130 26.65 -8.14 -12.94
C VAL A 130 25.99 -9.52 -13.00
N LEU A 131 24.85 -9.72 -12.37
CA LEU A 131 24.14 -11.00 -12.41
C LEU A 131 23.59 -11.31 -13.81
N SER A 132 23.01 -10.32 -14.48
CA SER A 132 22.52 -10.48 -15.85
C SER A 132 23.64 -10.83 -16.83
N ASP A 133 24.77 -10.13 -16.75
CA ASP A 133 25.94 -10.37 -17.60
C ASP A 133 26.61 -11.73 -17.29
N SER A 134 26.68 -12.12 -16.04
CA SER A 134 27.27 -13.41 -15.63
C SER A 134 26.40 -14.58 -16.10
N ALA A 135 25.09 -14.47 -16.01
CA ALA A 135 24.17 -15.51 -16.45
C ALA A 135 24.24 -15.71 -17.98
N THR A 136 24.30 -14.62 -18.75
CA THR A 136 24.49 -14.67 -20.21
C THR A 136 25.87 -15.21 -20.61
N SER A 137 26.92 -14.87 -19.87
CA SER A 137 28.29 -15.33 -20.14
C SER A 137 28.52 -16.80 -19.79
N SER A 138 27.83 -17.31 -18.76
CA SER A 138 27.96 -18.73 -18.34
C SER A 138 27.32 -19.66 -19.38
N GLY A 139 26.22 -19.28 -20.00
CA GLY A 139 25.62 -19.99 -21.13
C GLY A 139 26.59 -20.07 -22.32
N ALA A 140 27.31 -18.97 -22.60
CA ALA A 140 28.29 -18.91 -23.67
C ALA A 140 29.47 -19.88 -23.53
N ALA A 141 29.87 -20.20 -22.30
CA ALA A 141 31.03 -21.07 -22.02
C ALA A 141 30.75 -22.58 -22.25
N HIS A 142 29.48 -22.99 -22.28
CA HIS A 142 29.08 -24.40 -22.41
C HIS A 142 28.43 -24.78 -23.74
N ALA A 143 28.21 -23.83 -24.61
CA ALA A 143 27.49 -24.08 -25.87
C ALA A 143 28.42 -24.25 -27.06
N GLN A 144 28.61 -25.47 -27.53
CA GLN A 144 28.90 -25.79 -28.93
C GLN A 144 27.56 -26.11 -29.61
N GLY A 145 26.87 -25.08 -30.10
CA GLY A 145 25.62 -25.25 -30.84
C GLY A 145 24.50 -24.27 -30.43
N ASP A 146 23.35 -24.35 -31.05
CA ASP A 146 22.16 -23.47 -31.01
C ASP A 146 21.58 -23.13 -29.60
N SER A 147 22.11 -23.64 -28.50
CA SER A 147 21.58 -23.42 -27.15
C SER A 147 21.95 -22.06 -26.52
N LEU A 148 22.84 -21.30 -27.10
CA LEU A 148 23.23 -19.94 -26.65
C LEU A 148 22.08 -18.94 -26.69
N SER A 149 21.11 -19.14 -27.58
CA SER A 149 19.97 -18.25 -27.73
C SER A 149 18.94 -18.40 -26.60
N ASP A 150 18.86 -19.56 -25.95
CA ASP A 150 17.81 -19.87 -24.99
C ASP A 150 18.11 -19.27 -23.60
N ASP A 151 19.36 -19.37 -23.11
CA ASP A 151 19.73 -18.81 -21.80
C ASP A 151 19.65 -17.27 -21.78
N ASP A 152 20.12 -16.61 -22.83
CA ASP A 152 20.02 -15.16 -22.99
C ASP A 152 18.55 -14.69 -23.04
N VAL A 153 17.70 -15.43 -23.72
CA VAL A 153 16.25 -15.17 -23.78
C VAL A 153 15.60 -15.32 -22.40
N VAL A 154 15.94 -16.36 -21.64
CA VAL A 154 15.41 -16.61 -20.30
C VAL A 154 15.83 -15.51 -19.34
N VAL A 155 17.11 -15.13 -19.30
CA VAL A 155 17.63 -14.07 -18.42
C VAL A 155 16.97 -12.72 -18.74
N LYS A 156 16.87 -12.36 -20.02
CA LYS A 156 16.19 -11.13 -20.44
C LYS A 156 14.69 -11.14 -20.13
N SER A 157 14.05 -12.32 -20.12
CA SER A 157 12.65 -12.44 -19.68
C SER A 157 12.52 -12.17 -18.18
N TRP A 158 13.38 -12.76 -17.35
CA TRP A 158 13.37 -12.50 -15.91
C TRP A 158 13.70 -11.05 -15.57
N ASP A 159 14.70 -10.46 -16.23
CA ASP A 159 15.02 -9.04 -16.07
C ASP A 159 13.81 -8.15 -16.36
N ALA A 160 13.11 -8.44 -17.46
CA ALA A 160 11.93 -7.67 -17.84
C ALA A 160 10.76 -7.89 -16.86
N GLU A 161 10.55 -9.11 -16.38
CA GLU A 161 9.52 -9.45 -15.40
C GLU A 161 9.73 -8.67 -14.06
N VAL A 162 10.96 -8.69 -13.54
CA VAL A 162 11.33 -7.92 -12.34
C VAL A 162 11.23 -6.41 -12.59
N ALA A 163 11.65 -5.96 -13.79
CA ALA A 163 11.57 -4.55 -14.14
C ALA A 163 10.12 -4.04 -14.24
N HIS A 164 9.16 -4.85 -14.69
CA HIS A 164 7.74 -4.49 -14.66
C HIS A 164 7.24 -4.26 -13.24
N LEU A 165 7.63 -5.10 -12.26
CA LEU A 165 7.24 -4.93 -10.86
C LEU A 165 7.75 -3.59 -10.30
N GLY A 166 9.04 -3.31 -10.52
CA GLY A 166 9.65 -2.08 -10.04
C GLY A 166 9.05 -0.84 -10.72
N LEU A 167 8.91 -0.88 -12.04
CA LEU A 167 8.39 0.25 -12.81
C LEU A 167 6.94 0.58 -12.43
N ALA A 168 6.07 -0.43 -12.26
CA ALA A 168 4.69 -0.19 -11.84
C ALA A 168 4.60 0.57 -10.52
N SER A 169 5.41 0.20 -9.52
CA SER A 169 5.44 0.88 -8.23
C SER A 169 5.80 2.35 -8.40
N ILE A 170 6.87 2.66 -9.14
CA ILE A 170 7.32 4.03 -9.39
C ILE A 170 6.22 4.83 -10.11
N LEU A 171 5.63 4.27 -11.16
CA LEU A 171 4.61 4.98 -11.95
C LEU A 171 3.34 5.26 -11.15
N ILE A 172 2.90 4.32 -10.30
CA ILE A 172 1.71 4.51 -9.45
C ILE A 172 1.95 5.57 -8.38
N ASP A 173 3.11 5.58 -7.74
CA ASP A 173 3.44 6.52 -6.67
C ASP A 173 3.63 7.95 -7.18
N THR A 174 4.16 8.08 -8.39
CA THR A 174 4.51 9.36 -9.03
C THR A 174 3.47 9.84 -10.06
N SER A 175 2.35 9.13 -10.22
CA SER A 175 1.34 9.40 -11.25
C SER A 175 1.97 9.48 -12.66
N ASN A 176 2.66 8.41 -13.06
CA ASN A 176 3.40 8.30 -14.30
C ASN A 176 4.50 9.39 -14.45
N LEU A 177 5.20 9.69 -13.37
CA LEU A 177 6.21 10.76 -13.26
C LEU A 177 5.66 12.20 -13.49
N GLN A 178 4.34 12.38 -13.38
CA GLN A 178 3.69 13.68 -13.59
C GLN A 178 3.45 14.45 -12.29
N SER A 179 3.55 13.80 -11.13
CA SER A 179 3.35 14.46 -9.83
C SER A 179 4.54 15.37 -9.51
N LYS A 180 4.36 16.69 -9.65
CA LYS A 180 5.42 17.68 -9.39
C LYS A 180 5.91 17.67 -7.93
N ASP A 181 5.03 17.34 -7.00
CA ASP A 181 5.32 17.36 -5.56
C ASP A 181 5.99 16.07 -5.06
N LYS A 182 5.90 14.99 -5.84
CA LYS A 182 6.39 13.67 -5.43
C LYS A 182 7.58 13.19 -6.26
N THR A 183 7.54 13.44 -7.57
CA THR A 183 8.55 12.92 -8.49
C THR A 183 9.90 13.57 -8.27
N THR A 184 10.90 12.77 -8.03
CA THR A 184 12.30 13.19 -7.84
C THR A 184 13.18 12.72 -9.00
N GLU A 185 14.46 13.06 -8.97
CA GLU A 185 15.43 12.57 -9.95
C GLU A 185 15.67 11.05 -9.80
N HIS A 186 15.65 10.51 -8.57
CA HIS A 186 15.69 9.07 -8.31
C HIS A 186 14.64 8.31 -9.12
N ASP A 187 13.40 8.82 -9.12
CA ASP A 187 12.29 8.17 -9.81
C ASP A 187 12.48 8.14 -11.33
N LYS A 188 13.01 9.21 -11.90
CA LYS A 188 13.26 9.29 -13.35
C LYS A 188 14.38 8.34 -13.78
N ILE A 189 15.51 8.37 -13.07
CA ILE A 189 16.67 7.50 -13.34
C ILE A 189 16.28 6.03 -13.20
N ALA A 190 15.58 5.68 -12.13
CA ALA A 190 15.14 4.31 -11.91
C ALA A 190 14.13 3.84 -12.97
N ALA A 191 13.16 4.69 -13.33
CA ALA A 191 12.19 4.36 -14.37
C ALA A 191 12.85 4.15 -15.74
N GLU A 192 13.79 5.01 -16.14
CA GLU A 192 14.56 4.85 -17.39
C GLU A 192 15.35 3.54 -17.41
N TYR A 193 16.00 3.19 -16.30
CA TYR A 193 16.74 1.93 -16.19
C TYR A 193 15.81 0.72 -16.32
N LEU A 194 14.68 0.72 -15.61
CA LEU A 194 13.72 -0.39 -15.66
C LEU A 194 13.06 -0.52 -17.04
N GLU A 195 12.73 0.61 -17.68
CA GLU A 195 12.25 0.58 -19.08
C GLU A 195 13.29 0.00 -20.04
N ALA A 196 14.57 0.33 -19.85
CA ALA A 196 15.64 -0.25 -20.67
C ALA A 196 15.69 -1.78 -20.48
N LYS A 197 15.60 -2.30 -19.25
CA LYS A 197 15.54 -3.74 -18.98
C LYS A 197 14.34 -4.41 -19.65
N ILE A 198 13.15 -3.80 -19.61
CA ILE A 198 11.96 -4.33 -20.29
C ILE A 198 12.18 -4.41 -21.81
N LYS A 199 12.74 -3.36 -22.39
CA LYS A 199 12.97 -3.26 -23.85
C LYS A 199 14.05 -4.20 -24.37
N THR A 200 14.94 -4.72 -23.53
CA THR A 200 15.91 -5.74 -23.95
C THR A 200 15.27 -7.10 -24.22
N CYS A 201 14.10 -7.37 -23.66
CA CYS A 201 13.37 -8.62 -23.90
C CYS A 201 12.53 -8.54 -25.16
N LYS A 202 12.82 -9.39 -26.15
CA LYS A 202 12.08 -9.45 -27.45
C LYS A 202 10.58 -9.64 -27.30
N LYS A 203 10.13 -10.29 -26.21
CA LYS A 203 8.71 -10.51 -25.91
C LYS A 203 7.97 -9.19 -25.68
N PHE A 204 8.66 -8.16 -25.17
CA PHE A 204 8.07 -6.89 -24.75
C PHE A 204 8.57 -5.69 -25.57
N SER A 205 9.77 -5.75 -26.19
CA SER A 205 10.48 -4.62 -26.81
C SER A 205 9.61 -3.76 -27.73
N ASP A 206 8.88 -4.39 -28.65
CA ASP A 206 8.13 -3.70 -29.70
C ASP A 206 6.73 -3.26 -29.26
N LYS A 207 6.28 -3.71 -28.09
CA LYS A 207 4.91 -3.51 -27.59
C LYS A 207 4.84 -2.70 -26.31
N PHE A 208 5.98 -2.45 -25.65
CA PHE A 208 5.99 -1.76 -24.38
C PHE A 208 5.73 -0.26 -24.57
N ASP A 209 4.64 0.19 -23.97
CA ASP A 209 4.23 1.59 -23.87
C ASP A 209 4.01 1.92 -22.38
N ARG A 210 4.87 2.78 -21.81
CA ARG A 210 4.81 3.17 -20.40
C ARG A 210 3.46 3.74 -20.02
N THR A 211 2.88 4.58 -20.87
CA THR A 211 1.61 5.25 -20.55
C THR A 211 0.47 4.23 -20.49
N LYS A 212 0.38 3.34 -21.46
CA LYS A 212 -0.62 2.25 -21.45
C LYS A 212 -0.42 1.30 -20.26
N PHE A 213 0.84 0.98 -19.95
CA PHE A 213 1.16 0.14 -18.80
C PHE A 213 0.68 0.78 -17.50
N TYR A 214 1.02 2.07 -17.29
CA TYR A 214 0.53 2.83 -16.14
C TYR A 214 -1.00 2.87 -16.09
N GLU A 215 -1.66 3.23 -17.18
CA GLU A 215 -3.13 3.31 -17.27
C GLU A 215 -3.80 1.97 -16.93
N THR A 216 -3.23 0.86 -17.37
CA THR A 216 -3.73 -0.49 -17.07
C THR A 216 -3.68 -0.77 -15.56
N ILE A 217 -2.55 -0.51 -14.91
CA ILE A 217 -2.38 -0.77 -13.47
C ILE A 217 -3.19 0.23 -12.63
N ASP A 218 -3.24 1.51 -13.02
CA ASP A 218 -4.03 2.54 -12.33
C ASP A 218 -5.54 2.28 -12.46
N ALA A 219 -6.00 1.83 -13.62
CA ALA A 219 -7.39 1.40 -13.81
C ALA A 219 -7.74 0.19 -12.92
N ALA A 220 -6.87 -0.82 -12.86
CA ALA A 220 -7.04 -1.96 -11.97
C ALA A 220 -7.09 -1.53 -10.50
N LYS A 221 -6.23 -0.61 -10.06
CA LYS A 221 -6.23 -0.05 -8.70
C LYS A 221 -7.57 0.62 -8.34
N LYS A 222 -8.22 1.26 -9.31
CA LYS A 222 -9.51 1.94 -9.16
C LYS A 222 -10.71 1.01 -9.33
N ASP A 223 -10.50 -0.18 -9.89
CA ASP A 223 -11.56 -1.17 -10.06
C ASP A 223 -11.75 -1.99 -8.80
N ILE A 224 -12.54 -1.44 -7.88
CA ILE A 224 -12.97 -2.09 -6.65
C ILE A 224 -14.41 -2.61 -6.72
N GLY A 225 -15.02 -2.59 -7.90
CA GLY A 225 -16.42 -2.98 -8.09
C GLY A 225 -16.71 -4.44 -7.77
N GLY A 226 -15.74 -5.33 -8.00
CA GLY A 226 -15.84 -6.75 -7.68
C GLY A 226 -15.67 -7.10 -6.19
N LEU A 227 -15.16 -6.17 -5.36
CA LEU A 227 -14.99 -6.40 -3.93
C LEU A 227 -16.31 -6.22 -3.18
N ILE A 228 -16.55 -6.99 -2.11
CA ILE A 228 -17.65 -6.72 -1.18
C ILE A 228 -17.34 -5.45 -0.35
N LEU A 229 -18.38 -4.79 0.18
CA LEU A 229 -18.22 -3.53 0.90
C LEU A 229 -17.25 -3.64 2.07
N GLN A 230 -17.28 -4.73 2.83
CA GLN A 230 -16.37 -4.96 3.94
C GLN A 230 -14.90 -5.00 3.49
N ASP A 231 -14.63 -5.58 2.33
CA ASP A 231 -13.28 -5.62 1.73
C ASP A 231 -12.86 -4.25 1.21
N ILE A 232 -13.78 -3.48 0.63
CA ILE A 232 -13.52 -2.10 0.22
C ILE A 232 -13.08 -1.25 1.42
N LEU A 233 -13.78 -1.36 2.55
CA LEU A 233 -13.45 -0.64 3.78
C LEU A 233 -12.09 -1.11 4.37
N ARG A 234 -11.76 -2.39 4.23
CA ARG A 234 -10.52 -3.00 4.73
C ARG A 234 -9.29 -2.71 3.85
N LYS A 235 -9.48 -2.50 2.54
CA LYS A 235 -8.40 -2.39 1.53
C LYS A 235 -7.32 -1.38 1.92
N ASP A 236 -7.69 -0.19 2.36
CA ASP A 236 -6.78 0.86 2.83
C ASP A 236 -7.23 1.40 4.19
N TYR A 237 -7.26 0.49 5.15
CA TYR A 237 -7.62 0.76 6.55
C TYR A 237 -6.37 0.92 7.40
N LYS A 238 -6.41 1.89 8.32
CA LYS A 238 -5.41 2.03 9.38
C LYS A 238 -6.11 2.25 10.72
N GLN A 239 -5.51 1.70 11.77
CA GLN A 239 -5.99 1.84 13.15
C GLN A 239 -4.89 2.40 14.03
N TRP A 240 -5.28 3.20 15.02
CA TRP A 240 -4.43 3.71 16.07
C TRP A 240 -5.09 3.49 17.43
N ASP A 241 -4.27 3.05 18.37
CA ASP A 241 -4.65 2.91 19.78
C ASP A 241 -4.01 4.07 20.55
N GLU A 242 -4.82 5.03 20.99
CA GLU A 242 -4.39 6.26 21.66
C GLU A 242 -4.97 6.31 23.06
N LYS A 243 -4.14 6.13 24.09
CA LYS A 243 -4.57 6.20 25.51
C LYS A 243 -5.84 5.40 25.83
N SER A 244 -5.91 4.15 25.42
CA SER A 244 -7.07 3.25 25.52
C SER A 244 -8.28 3.59 24.63
N ARG A 245 -8.15 4.46 23.66
CA ARG A 245 -9.17 4.74 22.63
C ARG A 245 -8.71 4.27 21.27
N ARG A 246 -9.63 3.76 20.46
CA ARG A 246 -9.35 3.20 19.14
C ARG A 246 -9.95 4.06 18.04
N LEU A 247 -9.10 4.56 17.18
CA LEU A 247 -9.45 5.27 15.96
C LEU A 247 -9.21 4.38 14.74
N GLY A 248 -10.24 4.15 13.93
CA GLY A 248 -10.12 3.53 12.62
C GLY A 248 -10.29 4.56 11.49
N VAL A 249 -9.52 4.43 10.42
CA VAL A 249 -9.66 5.25 9.20
C VAL A 249 -9.55 4.37 7.98
N SER A 250 -10.60 4.31 7.17
CA SER A 250 -10.61 3.72 5.84
C SER A 250 -10.45 4.79 4.77
N SER A 251 -9.64 4.51 3.74
CA SER A 251 -9.54 5.35 2.54
C SER A 251 -10.09 4.60 1.33
N VAL A 252 -11.07 5.17 0.65
CA VAL A 252 -11.78 4.51 -0.45
C VAL A 252 -11.69 5.36 -1.73
N VAL A 253 -11.35 4.73 -2.85
CA VAL A 253 -11.19 5.39 -4.16
C VAL A 253 -12.50 5.51 -4.96
N LYS A 254 -13.63 5.51 -4.26
CA LYS A 254 -14.99 5.71 -4.80
C LYS A 254 -15.77 6.61 -3.85
N PRO A 255 -16.78 7.35 -4.32
CA PRO A 255 -17.61 8.23 -3.48
C PRO A 255 -18.49 7.43 -2.51
N ILE A 256 -19.02 8.11 -1.49
CA ILE A 256 -19.95 7.50 -0.51
C ILE A 256 -21.17 6.89 -1.21
N GLU A 257 -21.74 7.56 -2.22
CA GLU A 257 -22.88 7.04 -3.00
C GLU A 257 -22.60 5.68 -3.66
N PHE A 258 -21.36 5.42 -4.08
CA PHE A 258 -20.97 4.11 -4.59
C PHE A 258 -21.07 3.04 -3.51
N MET A 259 -20.60 3.34 -2.30
CA MET A 259 -20.67 2.41 -1.17
C MET A 259 -22.10 2.17 -0.69
N GLN A 260 -22.95 3.19 -0.71
CA GLN A 260 -24.38 3.09 -0.42
C GLN A 260 -25.08 2.12 -1.40
N ARG A 261 -24.85 2.30 -2.72
CA ARG A 261 -25.39 1.37 -3.73
C ARG A 261 -24.87 -0.04 -3.52
N LYS A 262 -23.56 -0.18 -3.31
CA LYS A 262 -22.92 -1.47 -3.06
C LYS A 262 -23.53 -2.19 -1.84
N ALA A 263 -23.76 -1.48 -0.75
CA ALA A 263 -24.41 -2.00 0.45
C ALA A 263 -25.84 -2.48 0.15
N LYS A 264 -26.61 -1.71 -0.61
CA LYS A 264 -27.97 -2.06 -1.02
C LYS A 264 -27.99 -3.34 -1.89
N ASP A 265 -27.07 -3.41 -2.87
CA ASP A 265 -26.95 -4.57 -3.75
C ASP A 265 -26.62 -5.84 -2.96
N GLU A 266 -25.73 -5.75 -1.98
CA GLU A 266 -25.37 -6.86 -1.10
C GLU A 266 -26.47 -7.22 -0.10
N ALA A 267 -27.26 -6.25 0.37
CA ALA A 267 -28.38 -6.47 1.28
C ALA A 267 -29.60 -7.11 0.61
N HIS A 268 -29.76 -7.01 -0.72
CA HIS A 268 -30.82 -7.74 -1.44
C HIS A 268 -30.73 -9.25 -1.25
N ILE A 269 -29.55 -9.75 -0.88
CA ILE A 269 -29.33 -11.16 -0.50
C ILE A 269 -29.84 -11.45 0.93
N ASN A 270 -29.88 -10.42 1.82
CA ASN A 270 -30.39 -10.49 3.20
C ASN A 270 -31.03 -9.13 3.58
N PRO A 271 -32.30 -8.89 3.27
CA PRO A 271 -32.96 -7.62 3.56
C PRO A 271 -33.09 -7.37 5.06
N SER A 272 -32.40 -6.38 5.60
CA SER A 272 -32.66 -5.80 6.89
C SER A 272 -33.49 -4.51 6.70
N THR A 273 -34.26 -4.12 7.71
CA THR A 273 -35.08 -2.90 7.71
C THR A 273 -34.25 -1.63 7.93
N ASP A 274 -32.98 -1.76 8.30
CA ASP A 274 -32.07 -0.67 8.59
C ASP A 274 -31.25 -0.29 7.34
N ASP A 275 -30.72 0.93 7.32
CA ASP A 275 -29.81 1.36 6.26
C ASP A 275 -28.62 0.39 6.13
N ALA A 276 -28.55 -0.29 4.99
CA ALA A 276 -27.56 -1.34 4.74
C ALA A 276 -26.12 -0.81 4.81
N PHE A 277 -25.89 0.45 4.38
CA PHE A 277 -24.56 1.06 4.43
C PHE A 277 -24.15 1.37 5.86
N LEU A 278 -25.03 2.02 6.65
CA LEU A 278 -24.75 2.31 8.04
C LEU A 278 -24.57 1.02 8.87
N SER A 279 -25.39 0.01 8.63
CA SER A 279 -25.26 -1.31 9.28
C SER A 279 -23.91 -1.97 8.97
N ALA A 280 -23.40 -1.82 7.74
CA ALA A 280 -22.08 -2.34 7.38
C ALA A 280 -20.94 -1.57 8.06
N LEU A 281 -21.05 -0.24 8.18
CA LEU A 281 -20.07 0.59 8.90
C LEU A 281 -20.06 0.30 10.40
N ASP A 282 -21.24 0.17 11.02
CA ASP A 282 -21.39 -0.15 12.45
C ASP A 282 -20.75 -1.52 12.75
N ARG A 283 -21.07 -2.54 11.95
CA ARG A 283 -20.46 -3.87 12.07
C ARG A 283 -18.94 -3.81 11.95
N PHE A 284 -18.43 -3.11 10.94
CA PHE A 284 -16.99 -2.96 10.71
C PHE A 284 -16.29 -2.32 11.91
N ALA A 285 -16.91 -1.30 12.51
CA ALA A 285 -16.40 -0.59 13.67
C ALA A 285 -16.45 -1.46 14.95
N ARG A 286 -17.57 -2.17 15.18
CA ARG A 286 -17.74 -3.05 16.36
C ARG A 286 -16.79 -4.24 16.35
N GLU A 287 -16.58 -4.88 15.19
CA GLU A 287 -15.60 -5.97 15.04
C GLU A 287 -14.19 -5.56 15.44
N ARG A 288 -13.89 -4.24 15.38
CA ARG A 288 -12.58 -3.66 15.72
C ARG A 288 -12.57 -2.89 17.01
N GLU A 289 -13.71 -2.88 17.72
CA GLU A 289 -13.91 -2.19 18.98
C GLU A 289 -13.49 -0.71 18.90
N LEU A 290 -13.90 -0.01 17.82
CA LEU A 290 -13.53 1.38 17.58
C LEU A 290 -14.39 2.32 18.45
N ASP A 291 -13.76 3.34 19.04
CA ASP A 291 -14.44 4.47 19.64
C ASP A 291 -14.83 5.50 18.59
N MET A 292 -14.04 5.60 17.52
CA MET A 292 -14.25 6.53 16.42
C MET A 292 -13.81 5.91 15.09
N TYR A 293 -14.64 6.06 14.06
CA TYR A 293 -14.37 5.54 12.73
C TYR A 293 -14.57 6.62 11.66
N ALA A 294 -13.54 6.80 10.83
CA ALA A 294 -13.60 7.71 9.69
C ALA A 294 -13.53 6.95 8.37
N VAL A 295 -14.35 7.36 7.40
CA VAL A 295 -14.24 6.92 6.01
C VAL A 295 -13.92 8.13 5.17
N MET A 296 -12.74 8.12 4.55
CA MET A 296 -12.27 9.15 3.62
C MET A 296 -12.42 8.63 2.20
N THR A 297 -13.01 9.44 1.32
CA THR A 297 -13.15 9.05 -0.08
C THR A 297 -12.28 9.89 -1.00
N THR A 298 -12.04 9.34 -2.17
CA THR A 298 -11.55 10.09 -3.34
C THR A 298 -12.37 9.70 -4.56
N SER A 299 -12.78 10.69 -5.33
CA SER A 299 -13.51 10.48 -6.57
C SER A 299 -13.20 11.58 -7.59
N THR A 300 -13.58 11.36 -8.83
CA THR A 300 -13.55 12.38 -9.88
C THR A 300 -14.99 12.56 -10.36
N SER A 301 -15.46 13.81 -10.40
CA SER A 301 -16.78 14.09 -10.92
C SER A 301 -16.86 13.86 -12.44
N PRO A 302 -18.05 13.77 -13.04
CA PRO A 302 -18.21 13.67 -14.50
C PRO A 302 -17.51 14.81 -15.27
N GLU A 303 -17.38 15.98 -14.65
CA GLU A 303 -16.70 17.16 -15.22
C GLU A 303 -15.17 17.13 -15.01
N GLY A 304 -14.62 16.04 -14.46
CA GLY A 304 -13.18 15.85 -14.25
C GLY A 304 -12.62 16.49 -12.97
N GLN A 305 -13.48 16.99 -12.06
CA GLN A 305 -13.02 17.57 -10.80
C GLN A 305 -12.72 16.51 -9.76
N PHE A 306 -11.52 16.55 -9.16
CA PHE A 306 -11.17 15.70 -8.03
C PHE A 306 -11.92 16.13 -6.76
N ARG A 307 -12.51 15.17 -6.05
CA ARG A 307 -13.36 15.40 -4.87
C ARG A 307 -12.95 14.47 -3.73
N ARG A 308 -13.22 14.95 -2.51
CA ARG A 308 -13.09 14.16 -1.29
C ARG A 308 -14.34 14.31 -0.43
N GLU A 309 -14.71 13.21 0.22
CA GLU A 309 -15.71 13.18 1.27
C GLU A 309 -15.09 12.62 2.54
N LEU A 310 -15.58 13.04 3.68
CA LEU A 310 -15.19 12.55 5.00
C LEU A 310 -16.45 12.22 5.79
N LEU A 311 -16.65 10.95 6.10
CA LEU A 311 -17.62 10.49 7.09
C LEU A 311 -16.87 10.25 8.39
N LEU A 312 -17.40 10.72 9.50
CA LEU A 312 -16.90 10.47 10.85
C LEU A 312 -18.04 9.97 11.74
N TRP A 313 -17.81 8.84 12.38
CA TRP A 313 -18.75 8.21 13.32
C TRP A 313 -18.06 7.91 14.65
N ALA A 314 -18.67 8.37 15.75
CA ALA A 314 -18.28 8.10 17.13
C ALA A 314 -19.30 7.18 17.79
N PHE A 315 -18.85 6.24 18.61
CA PHE A 315 -19.64 5.13 19.16
C PHE A 315 -19.77 5.14 20.67
N ASN A 316 -19.25 6.16 21.35
CA ASN A 316 -19.38 6.38 22.78
C ASN A 316 -19.12 7.86 23.14
N ASP A 317 -19.43 8.27 24.36
CA ASP A 317 -19.32 9.68 24.80
C ASP A 317 -17.93 10.28 24.62
N ALA A 318 -16.89 9.49 24.86
CA ALA A 318 -15.51 9.93 24.68
C ALA A 318 -15.19 10.17 23.20
N GLY A 319 -15.63 9.26 22.33
CA GLY A 319 -15.53 9.41 20.87
C GLY A 319 -16.35 10.59 20.36
N VAL A 320 -17.57 10.79 20.87
CA VAL A 320 -18.44 11.94 20.53
C VAL A 320 -17.75 13.26 20.85
N SER A 321 -17.17 13.38 22.05
CA SER A 321 -16.43 14.58 22.45
C SER A 321 -15.24 14.85 21.54
N ALA A 322 -14.49 13.81 21.16
CA ALA A 322 -13.36 13.90 20.25
C ALA A 322 -13.81 14.26 18.81
N ALA A 323 -14.87 13.63 18.30
CA ALA A 323 -15.39 13.89 16.96
C ALA A 323 -15.88 15.33 16.81
N LYS A 324 -16.61 15.86 17.79
CA LYS A 324 -17.06 17.26 17.81
C LYS A 324 -15.89 18.24 17.89
N ARG A 325 -14.87 17.94 18.69
CA ARG A 325 -13.63 18.74 18.72
C ARG A 325 -12.94 18.75 17.37
N PHE A 326 -12.74 17.58 16.77
CA PHE A 326 -12.18 17.50 15.42
C PHE A 326 -12.97 18.32 14.41
N ALA A 327 -14.31 18.18 14.40
CA ALA A 327 -15.17 18.91 13.48
C ALA A 327 -15.06 20.43 13.64
N SER A 328 -14.92 20.93 14.88
CA SER A 328 -14.70 22.35 15.16
C SER A 328 -13.31 22.81 14.74
N ASP A 329 -12.26 22.14 15.22
CA ASP A 329 -10.88 22.62 15.13
C ASP A 329 -10.28 22.45 13.73
N SER A 330 -10.80 21.48 12.95
CA SER A 330 -10.27 21.16 11.62
C SER A 330 -11.13 21.68 10.48
N ARG A 331 -12.25 22.34 10.77
CA ARG A 331 -13.22 22.79 9.75
C ARG A 331 -12.59 23.65 8.68
N ASP A 332 -11.90 24.70 9.10
CA ASP A 332 -11.30 25.67 8.16
C ASP A 332 -10.09 25.06 7.45
N GLU A 333 -9.24 24.32 8.18
CA GLU A 333 -8.06 23.69 7.59
C GLU A 333 -8.41 22.68 6.50
N LEU A 334 -9.45 21.88 6.70
CA LEU A 334 -9.89 20.85 5.74
C LEU A 334 -10.92 21.35 4.75
N GLY A 335 -11.50 22.54 4.97
CA GLY A 335 -12.62 23.08 4.21
C GLY A 335 -13.85 22.15 4.32
N LEU A 336 -14.26 21.82 5.54
CA LEU A 336 -15.39 20.92 5.79
C LEU A 336 -16.72 21.66 5.55
N GLU A 337 -17.45 21.22 4.54
CA GLU A 337 -18.80 21.69 4.21
C GLU A 337 -19.79 20.53 4.30
N ASP A 338 -21.03 20.82 4.71
CA ASP A 338 -22.04 19.79 4.84
C ASP A 338 -22.26 19.06 3.51
N TRP A 339 -22.28 17.75 3.58
CA TRP A 339 -22.43 16.88 2.42
C TRP A 339 -23.87 16.92 1.91
N GLN A 340 -24.04 17.09 0.62
CA GLN A 340 -25.32 17.09 -0.07
C GLN A 340 -25.30 15.93 -1.08
N GLY A 341 -25.50 14.71 -0.60
CA GLY A 341 -25.67 13.53 -1.44
C GLY A 341 -27.12 13.30 -1.85
N ALA A 342 -27.34 12.44 -2.84
CA ALA A 342 -28.67 12.14 -3.36
C ALA A 342 -29.62 11.50 -2.33
N GLU A 343 -29.09 10.96 -1.22
CA GLU A 343 -29.84 10.30 -0.14
C GLU A 343 -29.35 10.84 1.23
N ASP A 344 -29.49 12.13 1.47
CA ASP A 344 -28.94 12.83 2.65
C ASP A 344 -29.76 12.61 3.94
N GLU A 345 -30.97 12.07 3.85
CA GLU A 345 -31.84 11.90 5.00
C GLU A 345 -31.29 10.87 6.00
N GLY A 346 -30.84 11.36 7.16
CA GLY A 346 -30.46 10.53 8.32
C GLY A 346 -28.98 10.17 8.46
N TYR A 347 -28.11 10.59 7.53
CA TYR A 347 -26.67 10.31 7.66
C TYR A 347 -25.99 11.20 8.72
N ASN A 348 -26.40 12.47 8.83
CA ASN A 348 -25.99 13.32 9.94
C ASN A 348 -26.91 13.07 11.11
N SER A 349 -26.40 12.51 12.21
CA SER A 349 -27.21 12.08 13.33
C SER A 349 -26.43 12.15 14.65
N GLU A 350 -27.14 12.49 15.71
CA GLU A 350 -26.62 12.56 17.07
C GLU A 350 -27.63 11.91 18.05
N GLY A 351 -27.15 11.17 19.03
CA GLY A 351 -27.95 10.56 20.09
C GLY A 351 -27.12 10.21 21.30
N ASP A 352 -27.70 9.51 22.26
CA ASP A 352 -27.02 9.09 23.47
C ASP A 352 -25.84 8.16 23.12
N GLY A 353 -24.61 8.64 23.34
CA GLY A 353 -23.38 7.89 23.13
C GLY A 353 -22.98 7.69 21.67
N TYR A 354 -23.61 8.35 20.71
CA TYR A 354 -23.13 8.32 19.32
C TYR A 354 -23.27 9.68 18.62
N TRP A 355 -22.39 9.89 17.64
CA TRP A 355 -22.44 11.07 16.77
C TRP A 355 -21.86 10.70 15.39
N ARG A 356 -22.54 11.13 14.32
CA ARG A 356 -22.12 10.85 12.96
C ARG A 356 -22.36 12.05 12.07
N HIS A 357 -21.37 12.36 11.21
CA HIS A 357 -21.48 13.45 10.25
C HIS A 357 -20.71 13.14 8.97
N ILE A 358 -21.18 13.63 7.84
CA ILE A 358 -20.54 13.56 6.54
C ILE A 358 -20.29 14.96 6.02
N TRP A 359 -19.10 15.17 5.46
CA TRP A 359 -18.71 16.43 4.83
C TRP A 359 -18.13 16.23 3.45
N TRP A 360 -18.28 17.23 2.59
CA TRP A 360 -17.33 17.53 1.54
C TRP A 360 -16.05 18.07 2.17
N GLN A 361 -14.89 17.52 1.79
CA GLN A 361 -13.59 18.07 2.14
C GLN A 361 -13.07 18.88 0.96
N ARG A 362 -13.24 20.22 0.99
CA ARG A 362 -12.90 21.11 -0.13
C ARG A 362 -11.39 21.29 -0.33
N HIS A 363 -10.61 21.25 0.74
CA HIS A 363 -9.16 21.29 0.66
C HIS A 363 -8.62 19.89 0.31
N VAL A 364 -8.79 19.52 -0.97
CA VAL A 364 -8.53 18.16 -1.49
C VAL A 364 -7.07 17.71 -1.43
N GLN A 365 -6.11 18.63 -1.25
CA GLN A 365 -4.69 18.34 -1.04
C GLN A 365 -4.44 17.57 0.27
N HIS A 366 -5.32 17.70 1.25
CA HIS A 366 -5.19 17.03 2.54
C HIS A 366 -5.68 15.58 2.47
N SER A 367 -4.73 14.66 2.34
CA SER A 367 -5.00 13.22 2.36
C SER A 367 -5.06 12.68 3.80
N ARG A 368 -5.21 11.36 3.96
CA ARG A 368 -5.11 10.70 5.28
C ARG A 368 -3.84 11.07 6.04
N LYS A 369 -2.73 11.36 5.35
CA LYS A 369 -1.48 11.81 6.00
C LYS A 369 -1.65 13.08 6.83
N ARG A 370 -2.65 13.93 6.50
CA ARG A 370 -3.00 15.12 7.29
C ARG A 370 -4.22 14.90 8.17
N VAL A 371 -5.26 14.25 7.67
CA VAL A 371 -6.53 14.06 8.41
C VAL A 371 -6.35 13.15 9.62
N ALA A 372 -5.61 12.03 9.49
CA ALA A 372 -5.42 11.10 10.61
C ALA A 372 -4.68 11.72 11.81
N PRO A 373 -3.59 12.50 11.65
CA PRO A 373 -3.00 13.25 12.76
C PRO A 373 -3.98 14.21 13.46
N LEU A 374 -4.86 14.90 12.72
CA LEU A 374 -5.88 15.78 13.30
C LEU A 374 -6.91 15.00 14.12
N LEU A 375 -7.39 13.87 13.60
CA LEU A 375 -8.27 12.95 14.31
C LEU A 375 -7.62 12.41 15.59
N ARG A 376 -6.35 12.01 15.52
CA ARG A 376 -5.58 11.53 16.68
C ARG A 376 -5.39 12.62 17.73
N ALA A 377 -5.07 13.85 17.31
CA ALA A 377 -4.95 14.98 18.22
C ALA A 377 -6.27 15.29 18.95
N ALA A 378 -7.40 15.10 18.28
CA ALA A 378 -8.72 15.30 18.87
C ALA A 378 -9.11 14.19 19.90
N ILE A 379 -8.53 13.00 19.82
CA ILE A 379 -8.76 11.91 20.77
C ILE A 379 -8.00 12.13 22.08
N HIS A 380 -6.92 12.88 22.06
CA HIS A 380 -6.12 13.23 23.25
C HIS A 380 -6.78 14.31 24.08
#